data_d765dec9b27ffbc0f49c32a36915fc80
#
_entry.id   d765dec9b27ffbc0f49c32a36915fc80
#
_cell.length_a   1.000
_cell.length_b   1.000
_cell.length_c   1.000
_cell.angle_alpha   90.00
_cell.angle_beta   90.00
_cell.angle_gamma   90.00
#
_symmetry.space_group_name_H-M   'P 1'
#
loop_
_entity.id
_entity.type
_entity.pdbx_description
1 polymer ?
#
loop_
_entity_poly.entity_id
_entity_poly.type
_entity_poly.pdbx_seq_one_letter_code
_entity_poly.pdbx_strand_id
1 'polypeptide(L)' 'MAKPRMTRAHFQLIADTVAEVSISDEDRNRVAKAFAATLRGTNDNFKEDRFLRACGVEA' A
#
# COMPACT_ATOMS: atom_id res chain seq x y z
N MET A 1 0.12 -18.67 -17.91
CA MET A 1 0.80 -17.42 -17.54
C MET A 1 0.84 -17.29 -16.02
N ALA A 2 2.02 -17.10 -15.45
CA ALA A 2 2.15 -16.97 -14.00
C ALA A 2 1.51 -15.67 -13.53
N LYS A 3 0.84 -15.71 -12.38
CA LYS A 3 0.31 -14.51 -11.79
C LYS A 3 1.46 -13.59 -11.39
N PRO A 4 1.37 -12.28 -11.67
CA PRO A 4 2.40 -11.35 -11.21
C PRO A 4 2.50 -11.41 -9.69
N ARG A 5 3.72 -11.53 -9.20
CA ARG A 5 3.97 -11.57 -7.80
C ARG A 5 4.52 -10.24 -7.34
N MET A 6 3.84 -9.63 -6.40
CA MET A 6 4.29 -8.35 -5.85
C MET A 6 5.37 -8.59 -4.82
N THR A 7 6.43 -7.81 -4.89
CA THR A 7 7.53 -7.87 -3.93
C THR A 7 7.50 -6.65 -3.04
N ARG A 8 8.41 -6.62 -2.05
CA ARG A 8 8.57 -5.46 -1.18
C ARG A 8 8.83 -4.18 -1.98
N ALA A 9 9.62 -4.29 -3.05
CA ALA A 9 9.92 -3.13 -3.89
C ALA A 9 8.65 -2.57 -4.55
N HIS A 10 7.75 -3.44 -4.98
CA HIS A 10 6.47 -3.03 -5.55
C HIS A 10 5.59 -2.35 -4.49
N PHE A 11 5.55 -2.91 -3.30
CA PHE A 11 4.76 -2.32 -2.21
C PHE A 11 5.29 -0.94 -1.85
N GLN A 12 6.60 -0.79 -1.82
CA GLN A 12 7.22 0.49 -1.50
C GLN A 12 6.91 1.54 -2.56
N LEU A 13 6.95 1.15 -3.83
CA LEU A 13 6.62 2.03 -4.94
C LEU A 13 5.19 2.55 -4.83
N ILE A 14 4.25 1.66 -4.55
CA ILE A 14 2.85 2.02 -4.40
C ILE A 14 2.66 2.93 -3.19
N ALA A 15 3.29 2.59 -2.07
CA ALA A 15 3.18 3.39 -0.85
C ALA A 15 3.72 4.80 -1.05
N ASP A 16 4.86 4.92 -1.72
CA ASP A 16 5.46 6.22 -2.02
C ASP A 16 4.54 7.06 -2.88
N THR A 17 3.90 6.44 -3.87
CA THR A 17 2.96 7.11 -4.76
C THR A 17 1.76 7.64 -3.97
N VAL A 18 1.20 6.82 -3.11
CA VAL A 18 0.05 7.21 -2.28
C VAL A 18 0.45 8.38 -1.35
N ALA A 19 1.65 8.31 -0.80
CA ALA A 19 2.14 9.36 0.10
C ALA A 19 2.30 10.71 -0.61
N GLU A 20 2.62 10.68 -1.91
CA GLU A 20 2.91 11.89 -2.69
C GLU A 20 1.69 12.51 -3.35
N VAL A 21 0.60 11.77 -3.48
CA VAL A 21 -0.60 12.27 -4.16
C VAL A 21 -1.20 13.42 -3.36
N SER A 22 -1.60 14.48 -4.09
CA SER A 22 -2.20 15.68 -3.48
C SER A 22 -3.67 15.44 -3.18
N ILE A 23 -3.94 14.76 -2.08
CA ILE A 23 -5.30 14.48 -1.61
C ILE A 23 -5.35 14.76 -0.12
N SER A 24 -6.57 14.82 0.43
CA SER A 24 -6.74 15.00 1.87
C SER A 24 -6.22 13.79 2.64
N ASP A 25 -5.92 13.98 3.91
CA ASP A 25 -5.47 12.88 4.76
C ASP A 25 -6.54 11.80 4.86
N GLU A 26 -7.81 12.20 4.88
CA GLU A 26 -8.92 11.26 4.94
C GLU A 26 -8.97 10.38 3.68
N ASP A 27 -8.82 11.01 2.51
CA ASP A 27 -8.81 10.26 1.26
C ASP A 27 -7.58 9.38 1.14
N ARG A 28 -6.43 9.87 1.57
CA ARG A 28 -5.20 9.08 1.58
C ARG A 28 -5.37 7.84 2.45
N ASN A 29 -6.01 7.99 3.58
CA ASN A 29 -6.30 6.88 4.48
C ASN A 29 -7.17 5.83 3.79
N ARG A 30 -8.23 6.26 3.10
CA ARG A 30 -9.10 5.35 2.37
C ARG A 30 -8.38 4.62 1.27
N VAL A 31 -7.59 5.34 0.48
CA VAL A 31 -6.85 4.76 -0.64
C VAL A 31 -5.82 3.77 -0.11
N ALA A 32 -5.07 4.15 0.91
CA ALA A 32 -4.05 3.28 1.49
C ALA A 32 -4.65 1.98 2.02
N LYS A 33 -5.78 2.07 2.70
CA LYS A 33 -6.45 0.89 3.25
C LYS A 33 -7.01 -0.01 2.15
N ALA A 34 -7.52 0.59 1.08
CA ALA A 34 -8.01 -0.18 -0.05
C ALA A 34 -6.88 -0.95 -0.72
N PHE A 35 -5.73 -0.29 -0.93
CA PHE A 35 -4.56 -0.96 -1.47
C PHE A 35 -4.07 -2.07 -0.54
N ALA A 36 -4.01 -1.80 0.76
CA ALA A 36 -3.54 -2.78 1.74
C ALA A 36 -4.40 -4.04 1.69
N ALA A 37 -5.71 -3.88 1.61
CA ALA A 37 -6.63 -5.02 1.54
C ALA A 37 -6.38 -5.84 0.28
N THR A 38 -6.14 -5.19 -0.84
CA THR A 38 -5.87 -5.87 -2.11
C THR A 38 -4.51 -6.55 -2.10
N LEU A 39 -3.49 -5.86 -1.60
CA LEU A 39 -2.11 -6.35 -1.63
C LEU A 39 -1.89 -7.54 -0.69
N ARG A 40 -2.68 -7.66 0.35
CA ARG A 40 -2.61 -8.82 1.25
C ARG A 40 -2.78 -10.14 0.51
N GLY A 41 -3.56 -10.13 -0.55
CA GLY A 41 -3.79 -11.32 -1.35
C GLY A 41 -2.67 -11.65 -2.32
N THR A 42 -1.70 -10.76 -2.51
CA THR A 42 -0.63 -10.94 -3.49
C THR A 42 0.63 -11.55 -2.89
N ASN A 43 0.81 -11.46 -1.58
CA ASN A 43 2.02 -11.95 -0.93
C ASN A 43 1.74 -12.16 0.55
N ASP A 44 1.96 -13.38 1.03
CA ASP A 44 1.72 -13.75 2.44
C ASP A 44 2.62 -12.97 3.41
N ASN A 45 3.73 -12.45 2.92
CA ASN A 45 4.67 -11.68 3.72
C ASN A 45 4.37 -10.19 3.75
N PHE A 46 3.27 -9.79 3.15
CA PHE A 46 2.88 -8.38 3.12
C PHE A 46 2.61 -7.88 4.55
N LYS A 47 3.23 -6.75 4.90
CA LYS A 47 3.07 -6.12 6.22
C LYS A 47 2.17 -4.90 6.09
N GLU A 48 0.91 -5.05 6.46
CA GLU A 48 -0.10 -4.01 6.29
C GLU A 48 0.24 -2.72 7.04
N ASP A 49 0.61 -2.81 8.32
CA ASP A 49 0.93 -1.64 9.12
C ASP A 49 2.16 -0.91 8.59
N ARG A 50 3.15 -1.64 8.10
CA ARG A 50 4.33 -1.04 7.49
C ARG A 50 3.97 -0.30 6.20
N PHE A 51 3.09 -0.91 5.40
CA PHE A 51 2.61 -0.30 4.16
C PHE A 51 1.83 0.99 4.45
N LEU A 52 0.91 0.95 5.39
CA LEU A 52 0.10 2.12 5.75
C LEU A 52 0.98 3.26 6.25
N ARG A 53 1.97 2.94 7.05
CA ARG A 53 2.91 3.93 7.56
C ARG A 53 3.71 4.57 6.44
N ALA A 54 4.14 3.77 5.48
CA ALA A 54 4.86 4.26 4.30
C ALA A 54 3.98 5.14 3.42
N CYS A 55 2.67 4.90 3.41
CA CYS A 55 1.70 5.74 2.70
C CYS A 55 1.46 7.07 3.39
N GLY A 56 2.00 7.27 4.59
CA GLY A 56 1.74 8.46 5.36
C GLY A 56 0.49 8.38 6.22
N VAL A 57 -0.04 7.19 6.41
CA VAL A 57 -1.23 6.95 7.22
C VAL A 57 -0.80 6.41 8.58
N GLU A 58 -1.22 7.07 9.64
CA GLU A 58 -0.96 6.58 10.98
C GLU A 58 -1.90 5.43 11.31
N ALA A 59 -1.31 4.39 11.82
CA ALA A 59 -2.09 3.22 12.21
C ALA A 59 -2.93 3.51 13.44
#